data_4352daf330d30c2c0fd74b52fbc64f20
#
_entry.id   4352daf330d30c2c0fd74b52fbc64f20
#
_cell.length_a   1.000
_cell.length_b   1.000
_cell.length_c   1.000
_cell.angle_alpha   90.00
_cell.angle_beta   90.00
_cell.angle_gamma   90.00
#
_symmetry.space_group_name_H-M   'P 1'
#
loop_
_entity.id
_entity.type
_entity.pdbx_description
1 polymer ?
#
loop_
_entity_poly.entity_id
_entity_poly.type
_entity_poly.pdbx_seq_one_letter_code
_entity_poly.pdbx_strand_id
1 'polypeptide(L)'
;MATGVPSRNGNGNGGALELTYPGKAARAQILAEPARASFQAVHELHSRNRLYCGDNLAVLKTLYNDPAVRGKVTLVYIDPPFATSGTFLSRKQMRAYDDDLCGAEYVESLRQRLVMLSELLSASGSIYLHLDETMVFHMKLIMDEVFGASNYRNMIVRKKCNPKNYTRKAYGNIADFILFYTKTDRYTWNRPVEPLTEQNLKEYRHVEPETGRRFMKVPVHAPGKRNGATGGPWRGKLPPPGKHWQYTPETLDEMDARGEIVWSNSGNPRRKVYLDTHPGVGVQDIWLEFKDAHNQNIKITGYPTEKNPELLRRIIEASSNPGDLVLDCYAGSGTTMAVADQLQRHWIGIDRSPVAIATILERFERGLSPMGDYVSEPPKPCKPDVQLSLFDSLDDHFTTPAPQDYSEHSPITDFSIYVEIGAQPELLKAVDEWTQSHNSKRLEECEMAVSEGSSLADACYRLHCEDKRLAKIIDAIGPCNLKPHAPDFDFLVDAIIGQQLSKQAADTITARLRGLFRDRRPTAKAFLNIPKNDVLSIGVSGRKYDYIRDLAQRIQSRQLCLKALPGMTDNEIREKLTEVCGIGDWTVDMFLLFGLGRLDVFPINDLALRKAMSAVYGVEVNDRDALL
;
A
#
# COMPACT_ATOMS: atom_id res chain seq x y z
N MET A 1 -13.85 14.82 -19.10
CA MET A 1 -13.18 15.44 -20.27
C MET A 1 -11.91 16.09 -19.77
N ALA A 2 -10.78 15.63 -20.24
CA ALA A 2 -9.51 16.24 -19.94
C ALA A 2 -9.46 17.62 -20.61
N THR A 3 -9.53 18.68 -19.83
CA THR A 3 -9.09 19.99 -20.27
C THR A 3 -7.58 19.92 -20.31
N GLY A 4 -7.03 19.74 -21.53
CA GLY A 4 -5.61 19.78 -21.76
C GLY A 4 -5.02 21.06 -21.17
N VAL A 5 -4.10 20.90 -20.24
CA VAL A 5 -3.11 21.91 -19.92
C VAL A 5 -2.41 22.22 -21.25
N PRO A 6 -2.32 23.48 -21.70
CA PRO A 6 -1.61 23.80 -22.93
C PRO A 6 -0.18 23.29 -22.80
N SER A 7 0.24 22.42 -23.71
CA SER A 7 1.63 22.01 -23.86
C SER A 7 2.45 23.28 -24.05
N ARG A 8 3.33 23.57 -23.13
CA ARG A 8 4.39 24.56 -23.31
C ARG A 8 5.41 23.99 -24.33
N ASN A 9 5.02 23.91 -25.57
CA ASN A 9 5.94 23.76 -26.70
C ASN A 9 6.61 25.13 -26.94
N GLY A 10 7.60 25.42 -26.14
CA GLY A 10 8.58 26.44 -26.43
C GLY A 10 9.84 25.73 -26.92
N ASN A 11 10.02 25.60 -28.25
CA ASN A 11 11.31 25.37 -28.86
C ASN A 11 12.18 26.62 -28.60
N GLY A 12 12.78 26.67 -27.42
CA GLY A 12 13.87 27.56 -27.07
C GLY A 12 15.01 26.69 -26.59
N ASN A 13 16.13 26.71 -27.32
CA ASN A 13 17.45 26.27 -26.88
C ASN A 13 17.94 27.15 -25.72
N GLY A 14 17.18 27.25 -24.63
CA GLY A 14 17.59 27.81 -23.36
C GLY A 14 18.31 26.68 -22.61
N GLY A 15 19.62 26.79 -22.39
CA GLY A 15 20.36 25.88 -21.53
C GLY A 15 19.62 25.64 -20.21
N ALA A 16 19.57 24.40 -19.74
CA ALA A 16 18.95 24.07 -18.47
C ALA A 16 19.62 24.92 -17.38
N LEU A 17 18.81 25.52 -16.51
CA LEU A 17 19.33 26.21 -15.33
C LEU A 17 20.02 25.20 -14.43
N GLU A 18 21.30 25.45 -14.13
CA GLU A 18 22.09 24.60 -13.26
C GLU A 18 22.58 25.41 -12.06
N LEU A 19 22.33 24.89 -10.86
CA LEU A 19 22.88 25.47 -9.64
C LEU A 19 24.32 25.00 -9.49
N THR A 20 25.28 25.96 -9.51
CA THR A 20 26.70 25.69 -9.35
C THR A 20 27.17 26.14 -7.98
N TYR A 21 27.95 25.29 -7.30
CA TYR A 21 28.51 25.55 -5.97
C TYR A 21 29.82 24.79 -5.77
N PRO A 22 30.68 25.20 -4.82
CA PRO A 22 31.92 24.48 -4.51
C PRO A 22 31.66 23.06 -4.05
N GLY A 23 32.44 22.09 -4.57
CA GLY A 23 32.34 20.69 -4.19
C GLY A 23 31.25 19.88 -4.91
N LYS A 24 30.55 20.47 -5.89
CA LYS A 24 29.56 19.75 -6.71
C LYS A 24 30.19 18.63 -7.52
N ALA A 25 29.84 17.38 -7.21
CA ALA A 25 30.34 16.19 -7.92
C ALA A 25 29.58 15.94 -9.24
N ALA A 26 30.27 15.41 -10.25
CA ALA A 26 29.60 14.99 -11.46
C ALA A 26 28.67 13.78 -11.20
N ARG A 27 27.49 13.73 -11.85
CA ARG A 27 26.54 12.60 -11.71
C ARG A 27 27.22 11.24 -11.93
N ALA A 28 28.05 11.12 -12.96
CA ALA A 28 28.77 9.89 -13.27
C ALA A 28 29.72 9.47 -12.12
N GLN A 29 30.36 10.42 -11.45
CA GLN A 29 31.21 10.18 -10.29
C GLN A 29 30.39 9.66 -9.09
N ILE A 30 29.22 10.23 -8.80
CA ILE A 30 28.33 9.79 -7.72
C ILE A 30 27.91 8.33 -7.94
N LEU A 31 27.55 7.97 -9.18
CA LEU A 31 27.10 6.63 -9.53
C LEU A 31 28.25 5.59 -9.56
N ALA A 32 29.45 6.00 -9.92
CA ALA A 32 30.62 5.11 -10.01
C ALA A 32 31.27 4.86 -8.64
N GLU A 33 31.06 5.76 -7.66
CA GLU A 33 31.65 5.61 -6.33
C GLU A 33 31.02 4.42 -5.59
N PRO A 34 31.80 3.44 -5.10
CA PRO A 34 31.28 2.28 -4.40
C PRO A 34 30.60 2.67 -3.08
N ALA A 35 29.79 1.79 -2.55
CA ALA A 35 29.28 1.93 -1.18
C ALA A 35 30.46 1.92 -0.19
N ARG A 36 30.46 2.89 0.72
CA ARG A 36 31.52 3.02 1.75
C ARG A 36 31.33 2.10 2.94
N ALA A 37 30.17 1.46 3.03
CA ALA A 37 29.80 0.56 4.11
C ALA A 37 29.20 -0.72 3.57
N SER A 38 29.32 -1.78 4.36
CA SER A 38 28.66 -3.07 4.14
C SER A 38 27.62 -3.27 5.23
N PHE A 39 26.58 -4.06 4.93
CA PHE A 39 25.47 -4.32 5.82
C PHE A 39 25.35 -5.82 6.08
N GLN A 40 25.07 -6.19 7.33
CA GLN A 40 24.77 -7.56 7.71
C GLN A 40 23.30 -7.67 8.12
N ALA A 41 22.66 -8.78 7.75
CA ALA A 41 21.32 -9.11 8.23
C ALA A 41 21.41 -9.53 9.72
N VAL A 42 20.66 -8.86 10.57
CA VAL A 42 20.51 -9.20 12.00
C VAL A 42 19.20 -9.95 12.22
N HIS A 43 18.17 -9.58 11.46
CA HIS A 43 16.90 -10.28 11.40
C HIS A 43 16.54 -10.43 9.94
N GLU A 44 16.52 -11.66 9.42
CA GLU A 44 16.30 -11.93 8.01
C GLU A 44 15.07 -12.79 7.81
N LEU A 45 14.09 -12.22 7.14
CA LEU A 45 12.89 -12.90 6.65
C LEU A 45 12.88 -12.86 5.12
N HIS A 46 12.15 -13.76 4.48
CA HIS A 46 11.95 -13.76 3.03
C HIS A 46 10.94 -12.66 2.60
N SER A 47 10.98 -11.53 3.30
CA SER A 47 10.15 -10.36 3.07
C SER A 47 10.77 -9.38 2.09
N ARG A 48 9.93 -8.64 1.39
CA ARG A 48 10.34 -7.49 0.58
C ARG A 48 10.48 -6.21 1.41
N ASN A 49 9.95 -6.20 2.65
CA ASN A 49 10.05 -5.11 3.59
C ASN A 49 11.42 -5.14 4.27
N ARG A 50 12.13 -4.01 4.26
CA ARG A 50 13.50 -3.95 4.75
C ARG A 50 13.73 -2.67 5.57
N LEU A 51 14.29 -2.82 6.76
CA LEU A 51 14.80 -1.73 7.58
C LEU A 51 16.32 -1.76 7.55
N TYR A 52 16.94 -0.69 7.08
CA TYR A 52 18.38 -0.51 7.08
C TYR A 52 18.79 0.48 8.17
N CYS A 53 19.70 0.04 9.04
CA CYS A 53 20.24 0.81 10.16
C CYS A 53 21.66 1.24 9.81
N GLY A 54 21.85 2.48 9.34
CA GLY A 54 23.16 2.99 8.92
C GLY A 54 23.07 4.23 8.04
N ASP A 55 24.20 4.63 7.43
CA ASP A 55 24.25 5.78 6.53
C ASP A 55 23.42 5.57 5.26
N ASN A 56 22.48 6.47 5.04
CA ASN A 56 21.53 6.32 3.93
C ASN A 56 22.19 6.41 2.54
N LEU A 57 23.28 7.15 2.35
CA LEU A 57 23.97 7.17 1.05
C LEU A 57 24.64 5.82 0.76
N ALA A 58 25.25 5.19 1.79
CA ALA A 58 25.84 3.87 1.67
C ALA A 58 24.77 2.80 1.36
N VAL A 59 23.62 2.87 2.05
CA VAL A 59 22.47 1.98 1.76
C VAL A 59 21.96 2.19 0.33
N LEU A 60 21.73 3.43 -0.10
CA LEU A 60 21.25 3.73 -1.45
C LEU A 60 22.20 3.21 -2.54
N LYS A 61 23.53 3.27 -2.33
CA LYS A 61 24.52 2.68 -3.22
C LYS A 61 24.47 1.13 -3.21
N THR A 62 24.20 0.53 -2.06
CA THR A 62 23.99 -0.91 -1.96
C THR A 62 22.73 -1.34 -2.73
N LEU A 63 21.63 -0.62 -2.54
CA LEU A 63 20.35 -0.86 -3.26
C LEU A 63 20.45 -0.61 -4.77
N TYR A 64 21.31 0.32 -5.20
CA TYR A 64 21.57 0.56 -6.62
C TYR A 64 22.19 -0.66 -7.31
N ASN A 65 22.95 -1.47 -6.59
CA ASN A 65 23.53 -2.72 -7.08
C ASN A 65 22.60 -3.94 -6.88
N ASP A 66 21.45 -3.78 -6.20
CA ASP A 66 20.44 -4.83 -6.04
C ASP A 66 19.44 -4.81 -7.21
N PRO A 67 19.47 -5.80 -8.13
CA PRO A 67 18.54 -5.84 -9.26
C PRO A 67 17.08 -6.03 -8.84
N ALA A 68 16.81 -6.46 -7.61
CA ALA A 68 15.46 -6.56 -7.07
C ALA A 68 14.88 -5.20 -6.67
N VAL A 69 15.72 -4.16 -6.49
CA VAL A 69 15.32 -2.82 -6.05
C VAL A 69 15.57 -1.76 -7.11
N ARG A 70 16.72 -1.84 -7.83
CA ARG A 70 17.07 -0.86 -8.86
C ARG A 70 16.01 -0.77 -9.95
N GLY A 71 15.46 0.44 -10.15
CA GLY A 71 14.40 0.69 -11.12
C GLY A 71 13.05 0.04 -10.77
N LYS A 72 12.81 -0.32 -9.50
CA LYS A 72 11.58 -0.97 -9.02
C LYS A 72 10.81 -0.17 -7.99
N VAL A 73 11.40 0.88 -7.42
CA VAL A 73 10.74 1.73 -6.44
C VAL A 73 9.64 2.55 -7.14
N THR A 74 8.40 2.45 -6.68
CA THR A 74 7.27 3.19 -7.26
C THR A 74 7.09 4.55 -6.57
N LEU A 75 7.38 4.64 -5.28
CA LEU A 75 7.25 5.89 -4.52
C LEU A 75 8.45 6.10 -3.61
N VAL A 76 8.99 7.32 -3.66
CA VAL A 76 9.94 7.83 -2.69
C VAL A 76 9.30 9.00 -1.96
N TYR A 77 9.28 8.95 -0.63
CA TYR A 77 9.00 10.09 0.22
C TYR A 77 10.20 10.32 1.12
N ILE A 78 10.69 11.55 1.21
CA ILE A 78 11.81 11.90 2.08
C ILE A 78 11.57 13.25 2.77
N ASP A 79 11.95 13.30 4.04
CA ASP A 79 11.89 14.45 4.93
C ASP A 79 13.27 14.66 5.58
N PRO A 80 14.26 15.19 4.82
CA PRO A 80 15.62 15.35 5.33
C PRO A 80 15.68 16.45 6.40
N PRO A 81 16.71 16.49 7.26
CA PRO A 81 16.98 17.63 8.14
C PRO A 81 17.00 18.95 7.36
N PHE A 82 16.51 20.06 7.96
CA PHE A 82 16.24 21.31 7.23
C PHE A 82 17.39 22.34 7.25
N ALA A 83 18.62 21.94 7.54
CA ALA A 83 19.79 22.83 7.65
C ALA A 83 19.61 23.98 8.66
N THR A 84 18.94 23.70 9.78
CA THR A 84 18.61 24.72 10.80
C THR A 84 19.72 24.95 11.83
N SER A 85 20.85 24.24 11.72
CA SER A 85 22.00 24.28 12.65
C SER A 85 21.58 23.98 14.10
N GLY A 86 20.66 23.06 14.31
CA GLY A 86 20.10 22.70 15.61
C GLY A 86 20.28 21.23 15.98
N THR A 87 20.49 20.96 17.27
CA THR A 87 20.41 19.61 17.83
C THR A 87 18.97 19.32 18.21
N PHE A 88 18.39 18.27 17.64
CA PHE A 88 17.02 17.84 17.94
C PHE A 88 17.04 16.73 18.99
N LEU A 89 16.29 16.96 20.08
CA LEU A 89 16.19 16.03 21.20
C LEU A 89 14.81 15.35 21.20
N SER A 90 14.78 14.06 21.50
CA SER A 90 13.54 13.34 21.78
C SER A 90 12.90 13.83 23.09
N ARG A 91 11.63 13.47 23.37
CA ARG A 91 11.00 13.77 24.67
C ARG A 91 11.78 13.25 25.87
N LYS A 92 12.49 12.14 25.73
CA LYS A 92 13.39 11.59 26.75
C LYS A 92 14.74 12.34 26.80
N GLN A 93 14.86 13.49 26.13
CA GLN A 93 16.08 14.32 26.01
C GLN A 93 17.31 13.57 25.45
N MET A 94 17.09 12.50 24.70
CA MET A 94 18.14 11.83 23.95
C MET A 94 18.34 12.53 22.59
N ARG A 95 19.60 12.63 22.15
CA ARG A 95 19.96 13.23 20.86
C ARG A 95 19.38 12.37 19.73
N ALA A 96 18.43 12.92 18.99
CA ALA A 96 17.79 12.24 17.86
C ALA A 96 18.61 12.39 16.58
N TYR A 97 18.96 13.62 16.22
CA TYR A 97 19.85 13.93 15.10
C TYR A 97 20.39 15.36 15.21
N ASP A 98 21.48 15.64 14.49
CA ASP A 98 22.05 16.98 14.33
C ASP A 98 21.84 17.47 12.90
N ASP A 99 21.59 18.74 12.79
CA ASP A 99 21.43 19.47 11.54
C ASP A 99 22.66 20.37 11.33
N ASP A 100 23.84 19.73 11.22
CA ASP A 100 25.14 20.43 11.22
C ASP A 100 25.53 20.92 9.81
N LEU A 101 24.97 20.34 8.75
CA LEU A 101 25.29 20.73 7.38
C LEU A 101 24.56 22.00 6.98
N CYS A 102 25.26 22.90 6.33
CA CYS A 102 24.67 24.14 5.82
C CYS A 102 25.19 24.50 4.42
N GLY A 103 24.49 25.37 3.72
CA GLY A 103 24.91 25.91 2.44
C GLY A 103 25.19 24.84 1.36
N ALA A 104 26.36 24.93 0.73
CA ALA A 104 26.74 24.05 -0.37
C ALA A 104 26.91 22.58 0.02
N GLU A 105 27.37 22.30 1.23
CA GLU A 105 27.56 20.93 1.74
C GLU A 105 26.24 20.23 1.94
N TYR A 106 25.24 20.91 2.48
CA TYR A 106 23.88 20.37 2.60
C TYR A 106 23.29 20.04 1.23
N VAL A 107 23.37 21.00 0.30
CA VAL A 107 22.85 20.83 -1.06
C VAL A 107 23.49 19.65 -1.75
N GLU A 108 24.84 19.51 -1.69
CA GLU A 108 25.53 18.38 -2.31
C GLU A 108 25.20 17.06 -1.63
N SER A 109 25.17 17.01 -0.31
CA SER A 109 24.80 15.83 0.46
C SER A 109 23.43 15.31 0.04
N LEU A 110 22.43 16.18 -0.04
CA LEU A 110 21.08 15.80 -0.45
C LEU A 110 21.02 15.47 -1.95
N ARG A 111 21.73 16.23 -2.80
CA ARG A 111 21.80 15.96 -4.25
C ARG A 111 22.35 14.56 -4.57
N GLN A 112 23.41 14.13 -3.88
CA GLN A 112 23.96 12.78 -4.07
C GLN A 112 22.89 11.70 -3.82
N ARG A 113 22.10 11.84 -2.76
CA ARG A 113 20.99 10.92 -2.45
C ARG A 113 19.90 10.98 -3.51
N LEU A 114 19.52 12.18 -3.97
CA LEU A 114 18.53 12.36 -5.03
C LEU A 114 18.98 11.70 -6.36
N VAL A 115 20.26 11.78 -6.70
CA VAL A 115 20.83 11.08 -7.85
C VAL A 115 20.64 9.56 -7.71
N MET A 116 20.98 8.99 -6.55
CA MET A 116 20.80 7.56 -6.29
C MET A 116 19.32 7.18 -6.33
N LEU A 117 18.45 7.95 -5.66
CA LEU A 117 17.01 7.72 -5.65
C LEU A 117 16.40 7.77 -7.05
N SER A 118 16.92 8.65 -7.92
CA SER A 118 16.46 8.71 -9.30
C SER A 118 16.74 7.41 -10.08
N GLU A 119 17.84 6.70 -9.76
CA GLU A 119 18.17 5.41 -10.38
C GLU A 119 17.37 4.24 -9.79
N LEU A 120 16.95 4.34 -8.53
CA LEU A 120 16.10 3.33 -7.88
C LEU A 120 14.66 3.41 -8.33
N LEU A 121 14.18 4.60 -8.72
CA LEU A 121 12.80 4.79 -9.19
C LEU A 121 12.51 4.02 -10.48
N SER A 122 11.35 3.37 -10.50
CA SER A 122 10.78 2.77 -11.71
C SER A 122 10.39 3.85 -12.74
N ALA A 123 10.16 3.47 -13.98
CA ALA A 123 9.72 4.40 -15.02
C ALA A 123 8.38 5.09 -14.68
N SER A 124 7.52 4.44 -13.89
CA SER A 124 6.27 5.01 -13.38
C SER A 124 6.40 5.63 -11.99
N GLY A 125 7.60 5.74 -11.45
CA GLY A 125 7.86 6.15 -10.08
C GLY A 125 7.75 7.65 -9.85
N SER A 126 7.46 8.00 -8.60
CA SER A 126 7.28 9.36 -8.08
C SER A 126 8.16 9.63 -6.87
N ILE A 127 8.56 10.88 -6.69
CA ILE A 127 9.30 11.32 -5.50
C ILE A 127 8.66 12.58 -4.91
N TYR A 128 8.54 12.59 -3.58
CA TYR A 128 8.09 13.72 -2.77
C TYR A 128 9.22 14.12 -1.83
N LEU A 129 9.73 15.33 -2.00
CA LEU A 129 10.78 15.92 -1.16
C LEU A 129 10.16 17.01 -0.28
N HIS A 130 10.11 16.76 1.03
CA HIS A 130 9.53 17.65 2.02
C HIS A 130 10.62 18.58 2.61
N LEU A 131 10.39 19.88 2.60
CA LEU A 131 11.35 20.89 3.00
C LEU A 131 10.65 22.09 3.65
N ASP A 132 11.42 22.88 4.38
CA ASP A 132 11.02 24.21 4.84
C ASP A 132 11.28 25.29 3.76
N GLU A 133 10.96 26.53 4.09
CA GLU A 133 11.16 27.69 3.21
C GLU A 133 12.63 28.03 2.95
N THR A 134 13.55 27.55 3.79
CA THR A 134 14.98 27.90 3.69
C THR A 134 15.62 27.23 2.48
N MET A 135 15.29 25.95 2.25
CA MET A 135 15.99 25.14 1.26
C MET A 135 15.14 24.79 0.03
N VAL A 136 13.81 24.95 0.08
CA VAL A 136 12.92 24.49 -1.01
C VAL A 136 13.29 25.05 -2.38
N PHE A 137 13.68 26.32 -2.47
CA PHE A 137 14.00 26.94 -3.77
C PHE A 137 15.33 26.46 -4.35
N HIS A 138 16.34 26.23 -3.50
CA HIS A 138 17.61 25.65 -3.93
C HIS A 138 17.41 24.21 -4.40
N MET A 139 16.67 23.43 -3.63
CA MET A 139 16.39 22.03 -3.96
C MET A 139 15.46 21.89 -5.16
N LYS A 140 14.61 22.88 -5.45
CA LYS A 140 13.82 22.88 -6.70
C LYS A 140 14.73 22.88 -7.93
N LEU A 141 15.80 23.66 -7.95
CA LEU A 141 16.77 23.66 -9.06
C LEU A 141 17.55 22.34 -9.15
N ILE A 142 17.92 21.77 -8.00
CA ILE A 142 18.55 20.44 -7.94
C ILE A 142 17.61 19.34 -8.44
N MET A 143 16.34 19.39 -8.07
CA MET A 143 15.35 18.44 -8.55
C MET A 143 15.12 18.56 -10.07
N ASP A 144 15.13 19.79 -10.61
CA ASP A 144 15.07 20.03 -12.05
C ASP A 144 16.28 19.44 -12.78
N GLU A 145 17.48 19.53 -12.20
CA GLU A 145 18.70 18.91 -12.74
C GLU A 145 18.64 17.38 -12.71
N VAL A 146 18.22 16.79 -11.59
CA VAL A 146 18.26 15.34 -11.36
C VAL A 146 17.14 14.60 -12.08
N PHE A 147 15.92 15.12 -12.04
CA PHE A 147 14.71 14.48 -12.56
C PHE A 147 14.23 15.08 -13.88
N GLY A 148 14.71 16.27 -14.24
CA GLY A 148 14.25 17.03 -15.39
C GLY A 148 13.09 17.99 -15.04
N ALA A 149 13.18 19.24 -15.48
CA ALA A 149 12.14 20.26 -15.23
C ALA A 149 10.78 19.88 -15.81
N SER A 150 10.72 19.09 -16.88
CA SER A 150 9.47 18.59 -17.48
C SER A 150 8.76 17.56 -16.59
N ASN A 151 9.46 16.95 -15.66
CA ASN A 151 8.92 15.97 -14.72
C ASN A 151 8.47 16.56 -13.38
N TYR A 152 8.58 17.87 -13.22
CA TYR A 152 7.96 18.61 -12.13
C TYR A 152 6.43 18.56 -12.24
N ARG A 153 5.76 18.25 -11.14
CA ARG A 153 4.30 18.18 -11.06
C ARG A 153 3.71 19.32 -10.25
N ASN A 154 4.05 19.38 -8.95
CA ASN A 154 3.55 20.39 -8.03
C ASN A 154 4.60 20.80 -6.98
N MET A 155 4.45 22.00 -6.45
CA MET A 155 4.94 22.38 -5.12
C MET A 155 3.71 22.45 -4.22
N ILE A 156 3.58 21.48 -3.32
CA ILE A 156 2.49 21.41 -2.37
C ILE A 156 2.86 22.28 -1.16
N VAL A 157 1.96 23.18 -0.78
CA VAL A 157 2.10 24.03 0.41
C VAL A 157 1.29 23.42 1.53
N ARG A 158 1.96 22.97 2.58
CA ARG A 158 1.34 22.34 3.76
C ARG A 158 1.36 23.31 4.94
N LYS A 159 0.24 23.44 5.64
CA LYS A 159 0.18 24.14 6.91
C LYS A 159 0.67 23.23 8.04
N LYS A 160 1.86 23.53 8.63
CA LYS A 160 2.48 22.72 9.69
C LYS A 160 1.95 22.97 11.09
N CYS A 161 1.53 24.20 11.39
CA CYS A 161 1.08 24.55 12.74
C CYS A 161 0.02 25.66 12.75
N ASN A 162 -0.57 25.89 13.91
CA ASN A 162 -1.44 27.04 14.13
C ASN A 162 -0.60 28.34 14.21
N PRO A 163 -1.22 29.49 13.89
CA PRO A 163 -0.56 30.78 14.08
C PRO A 163 -0.06 30.93 15.53
N LYS A 164 1.16 31.44 15.67
CA LYS A 164 1.76 31.75 16.97
C LYS A 164 1.84 33.26 17.11
N ASN A 165 1.70 33.77 18.32
CA ASN A 165 1.93 35.19 18.59
C ASN A 165 3.43 35.46 18.51
N TYR A 166 3.85 36.27 17.55
CA TYR A 166 5.25 36.66 17.38
C TYR A 166 5.43 38.15 17.62
N THR A 167 6.53 38.46 18.27
CA THR A 167 7.02 39.84 18.37
C THR A 167 7.89 40.25 17.16
N ARG A 168 8.02 39.38 16.17
CA ARG A 168 8.84 39.59 14.97
C ARG A 168 8.21 40.63 14.05
N LYS A 169 9.06 41.42 13.38
CA LYS A 169 8.66 42.33 12.31
C LYS A 169 8.52 41.62 10.96
N ALA A 170 7.91 40.43 10.97
CA ALA A 170 7.68 39.58 9.79
C ALA A 170 6.44 38.70 9.99
N TYR A 171 5.90 38.17 8.91
CA TYR A 171 4.82 37.16 8.99
C TYR A 171 5.31 35.88 9.68
N GLY A 172 4.41 35.20 10.40
CA GLY A 172 4.72 33.91 11.03
C GLY A 172 4.90 32.82 9.99
N ASN A 173 5.95 32.00 10.17
CA ASN A 173 6.18 30.83 9.33
C ASN A 173 5.36 29.64 9.83
N ILE A 174 4.31 29.29 9.08
CA ILE A 174 3.38 28.20 9.41
C ILE A 174 3.26 27.17 8.28
N ALA A 175 4.11 27.27 7.25
CA ALA A 175 4.07 26.40 6.09
C ALA A 175 5.37 25.60 5.94
N ASP A 176 5.21 24.40 5.39
CA ASP A 176 6.25 23.58 4.76
C ASP A 176 5.91 23.36 3.30
N PHE A 177 6.87 22.89 2.53
CA PHE A 177 6.76 22.69 1.09
C PHE A 177 7.13 21.27 0.71
N ILE A 178 6.36 20.67 -0.18
CA ILE A 178 6.65 19.34 -0.71
C ILE A 178 6.79 19.44 -2.22
N LEU A 179 7.98 19.16 -2.73
CA LEU A 179 8.26 19.13 -4.16
C LEU A 179 7.89 17.76 -4.71
N PHE A 180 6.93 17.72 -5.63
CA PHE A 180 6.47 16.52 -6.29
C PHE A 180 7.04 16.41 -7.69
N TYR A 181 7.80 15.35 -7.94
CA TYR A 181 8.38 14.98 -9.23
C TYR A 181 8.07 13.54 -9.60
N THR A 182 8.19 13.24 -10.88
CA THR A 182 8.05 11.87 -11.39
C THR A 182 9.29 11.48 -12.18
N LYS A 183 9.52 10.18 -12.37
CA LYS A 183 10.65 9.69 -13.18
C LYS A 183 10.44 9.99 -14.67
N THR A 184 9.21 9.84 -15.17
CA THR A 184 8.81 10.10 -16.54
C THR A 184 7.43 10.77 -16.58
N ASP A 185 6.91 11.04 -17.76
CA ASP A 185 5.54 11.53 -17.99
C ASP A 185 4.45 10.44 -17.78
N ARG A 186 4.86 9.15 -17.73
CA ARG A 186 3.98 7.98 -17.49
C ARG A 186 4.17 7.48 -16.07
N TYR A 187 3.46 8.09 -15.13
CA TYR A 187 3.60 7.78 -13.71
C TYR A 187 2.29 7.27 -13.11
N THR A 188 2.41 6.55 -11.99
CA THR A 188 1.26 6.11 -11.21
C THR A 188 0.59 7.32 -10.57
N TRP A 189 -0.71 7.52 -10.89
CA TRP A 189 -1.50 8.60 -10.33
C TRP A 189 -2.93 8.16 -10.06
N ASN A 190 -3.23 7.94 -8.81
CA ASN A 190 -4.58 7.69 -8.31
C ASN A 190 -5.10 9.03 -7.79
N ARG A 191 -5.95 9.70 -8.58
CA ARG A 191 -6.39 11.05 -8.26
C ARG A 191 -7.02 11.12 -6.88
N PRO A 192 -6.40 11.83 -5.90
CA PRO A 192 -6.99 12.00 -4.58
C PRO A 192 -8.20 12.92 -4.65
N VAL A 193 -9.24 12.54 -3.93
CA VAL A 193 -10.49 13.31 -3.83
C VAL A 193 -10.89 13.45 -2.37
N GLU A 194 -11.51 14.57 -2.05
CA GLU A 194 -12.11 14.84 -0.75
C GLU A 194 -13.63 14.70 -0.83
N PRO A 195 -14.29 14.31 0.26
CA PRO A 195 -15.74 14.33 0.34
C PRO A 195 -16.29 15.73 0.04
N LEU A 196 -17.50 15.78 -0.47
CA LEU A 196 -18.20 17.04 -0.67
C LEU A 196 -18.47 17.71 0.68
N THR A 197 -18.16 18.99 0.80
CA THR A 197 -18.47 19.78 1.99
C THR A 197 -19.99 19.98 2.11
N GLU A 198 -20.49 20.31 3.31
CA GLU A 198 -21.90 20.62 3.51
C GLU A 198 -22.39 21.73 2.56
N GLN A 199 -21.53 22.71 2.27
CA GLN A 199 -21.85 23.78 1.33
C GLN A 199 -22.03 23.23 -0.10
N ASN A 200 -21.16 22.32 -0.55
CA ASN A 200 -21.30 21.65 -1.84
C ASN A 200 -22.57 20.78 -1.87
N LEU A 201 -22.87 20.07 -0.78
CA LEU A 201 -24.07 19.22 -0.67
C LEU A 201 -25.38 20.03 -0.80
N LYS A 202 -25.39 21.30 -0.35
CA LYS A 202 -26.55 22.20 -0.53
C LYS A 202 -26.86 22.53 -1.99
N GLU A 203 -25.90 22.41 -2.90
CA GLU A 203 -26.11 22.61 -4.33
C GLU A 203 -26.93 21.46 -4.97
N TYR A 204 -26.86 20.26 -4.40
CA TYR A 204 -27.60 19.05 -4.83
C TYR A 204 -29.04 19.04 -4.29
N ARG A 205 -29.76 20.15 -4.45
CA ARG A 205 -31.10 20.38 -3.89
C ARG A 205 -32.25 19.82 -4.72
N HIS A 206 -31.98 19.32 -5.91
CA HIS A 206 -33.00 18.76 -6.78
C HIS A 206 -33.07 17.26 -6.63
N VAL A 207 -34.28 16.71 -6.65
CA VAL A 207 -34.53 15.26 -6.61
C VAL A 207 -35.23 14.89 -7.92
N GLU A 208 -34.76 13.83 -8.54
CA GLU A 208 -35.38 13.27 -9.75
C GLU A 208 -36.59 12.42 -9.32
N PRO A 209 -37.82 12.74 -9.78
CA PRO A 209 -39.04 12.08 -9.27
C PRO A 209 -39.07 10.56 -9.52
N GLU A 210 -38.48 10.10 -10.63
CA GLU A 210 -38.56 8.71 -11.08
C GLU A 210 -37.56 7.80 -10.35
N THR A 211 -36.41 8.35 -9.96
CA THR A 211 -35.29 7.57 -9.38
C THR A 211 -34.97 7.91 -7.93
N GLY A 212 -35.51 9.03 -7.42
CA GLY A 212 -35.17 9.56 -6.10
C GLY A 212 -33.74 10.15 -6.01
N ARG A 213 -32.96 10.17 -7.10
CA ARG A 213 -31.57 10.62 -7.10
C ARG A 213 -31.45 12.12 -6.92
N ARG A 214 -30.55 12.54 -6.04
CA ARG A 214 -30.24 13.97 -5.85
C ARG A 214 -29.27 14.46 -6.90
N PHE A 215 -29.54 15.66 -7.44
CA PHE A 215 -28.68 16.27 -8.45
C PHE A 215 -28.61 17.79 -8.32
N MET A 216 -27.53 18.37 -8.86
CA MET A 216 -27.40 19.80 -9.11
C MET A 216 -27.51 20.11 -10.60
N LYS A 217 -27.92 21.36 -10.93
CA LYS A 217 -28.07 21.85 -12.31
C LYS A 217 -26.88 22.71 -12.68
N VAL A 218 -26.06 22.26 -13.63
CA VAL A 218 -24.91 23.01 -14.13
C VAL A 218 -25.14 23.53 -15.53
N PRO A 219 -24.58 24.71 -15.90
CA PRO A 219 -24.66 25.20 -17.28
C PRO A 219 -24.01 24.23 -18.27
N VAL A 220 -24.58 24.13 -19.47
CA VAL A 220 -23.98 23.37 -20.60
C VAL A 220 -23.15 24.25 -21.53
N HIS A 221 -22.85 25.48 -21.13
CA HIS A 221 -22.05 26.44 -21.86
C HIS A 221 -20.83 26.90 -21.04
N ALA A 222 -19.76 27.31 -21.76
CA ALA A 222 -18.52 27.82 -21.16
C ALA A 222 -18.17 29.19 -21.74
N PRO A 223 -17.35 30.00 -21.03
CA PRO A 223 -16.86 31.29 -21.53
C PRO A 223 -16.02 31.14 -22.80
N GLY A 224 -16.03 32.18 -23.62
CA GLY A 224 -15.30 32.26 -24.90
C GLY A 224 -16.18 31.95 -26.12
N LYS A 225 -15.92 32.63 -27.21
CA LYS A 225 -16.57 32.35 -28.50
C LYS A 225 -15.80 31.26 -29.23
N ARG A 226 -16.50 30.34 -29.90
CA ARG A 226 -15.91 29.35 -30.78
C ARG A 226 -16.59 29.39 -32.14
N ASN A 227 -15.80 29.21 -33.21
CA ASN A 227 -16.26 28.97 -34.54
C ASN A 227 -16.32 27.45 -34.75
N GLY A 228 -17.47 26.92 -35.16
CA GLY A 228 -17.67 25.48 -35.34
C GLY A 228 -18.88 24.95 -34.58
N ALA A 229 -19.02 23.63 -34.48
CA ALA A 229 -20.22 22.97 -33.95
C ALA A 229 -20.64 23.47 -32.56
N THR A 230 -19.69 23.73 -31.66
CA THR A 230 -19.98 24.22 -30.30
C THR A 230 -20.30 25.71 -30.21
N GLY A 231 -20.05 26.49 -31.27
CA GLY A 231 -20.40 27.91 -31.39
C GLY A 231 -21.72 28.15 -32.08
N GLY A 232 -22.24 27.13 -32.76
CA GLY A 232 -23.49 27.18 -33.53
C GLY A 232 -24.73 26.93 -32.68
N PRO A 233 -25.93 26.98 -33.35
CA PRO A 233 -27.19 26.73 -32.67
C PRO A 233 -27.34 25.23 -32.30
N TRP A 234 -27.94 24.96 -31.15
CA TRP A 234 -28.44 23.65 -30.74
C TRP A 234 -29.95 23.75 -30.47
N ARG A 235 -30.75 22.92 -31.17
CA ARG A 235 -32.24 22.99 -31.14
C ARG A 235 -32.79 24.39 -31.31
N GLY A 236 -32.21 25.14 -32.27
CA GLY A 236 -32.60 26.52 -32.59
C GLY A 236 -32.12 27.59 -31.59
N LYS A 237 -31.39 27.23 -30.55
CA LYS A 237 -30.85 28.19 -29.58
C LYS A 237 -29.36 28.38 -29.77
N LEU A 238 -28.94 29.63 -29.84
CA LEU A 238 -27.52 29.99 -29.79
C LEU A 238 -26.99 29.93 -28.35
N PRO A 239 -25.69 29.64 -28.15
CA PRO A 239 -25.07 29.81 -26.83
C PRO A 239 -25.20 31.27 -26.38
N PRO A 240 -25.26 31.55 -25.07
CA PRO A 240 -25.33 32.91 -24.55
C PRO A 240 -24.22 33.82 -25.10
N PRO A 241 -24.42 35.14 -25.20
CA PRO A 241 -23.40 36.06 -25.71
C PRO A 241 -22.04 35.88 -25.01
N GLY A 242 -20.98 35.78 -25.81
CA GLY A 242 -19.63 35.58 -25.29
C GLY A 242 -19.29 34.16 -24.84
N LYS A 243 -20.18 33.16 -25.08
CA LYS A 243 -20.02 31.77 -24.67
C LYS A 243 -20.14 30.81 -25.85
N HIS A 244 -19.82 29.53 -25.58
CA HIS A 244 -20.03 28.41 -26.49
C HIS A 244 -20.60 27.21 -25.71
N TRP A 245 -21.17 26.23 -26.42
CA TRP A 245 -21.59 24.97 -25.83
C TRP A 245 -20.36 24.16 -25.38
N GLN A 246 -20.44 23.52 -24.24
CA GLN A 246 -19.35 22.64 -23.72
C GLN A 246 -19.22 21.36 -24.55
N TYR A 247 -20.29 20.96 -25.22
CA TYR A 247 -20.40 19.72 -26.00
C TYR A 247 -20.90 20.06 -27.40
N THR A 248 -20.66 19.16 -28.34
CA THR A 248 -21.26 19.30 -29.69
C THR A 248 -22.79 19.12 -29.64
N PRO A 249 -23.55 19.64 -30.59
CA PRO A 249 -24.99 19.43 -30.65
C PRO A 249 -25.41 17.96 -30.56
N GLU A 250 -24.70 17.06 -31.25
CA GLU A 250 -24.94 15.62 -31.25
C GLU A 250 -24.79 15.03 -29.84
N THR A 251 -23.70 15.38 -29.15
CA THR A 251 -23.48 14.94 -27.76
C THR A 251 -24.55 15.48 -26.80
N LEU A 252 -24.99 16.74 -27.01
CA LEU A 252 -26.08 17.33 -26.22
C LEU A 252 -27.42 16.63 -26.49
N ASP A 253 -27.69 16.19 -27.70
CA ASP A 253 -28.89 15.41 -28.04
C ASP A 253 -28.87 14.03 -27.41
N GLU A 254 -27.72 13.37 -27.40
CA GLU A 254 -27.54 12.09 -26.68
C GLU A 254 -27.76 12.26 -25.18
N MET A 255 -27.21 13.32 -24.56
CA MET A 255 -27.39 13.60 -23.14
C MET A 255 -28.87 13.90 -22.80
N ASP A 256 -29.56 14.62 -23.67
CA ASP A 256 -30.99 14.92 -23.49
C ASP A 256 -31.83 13.63 -23.61
N ALA A 257 -31.53 12.79 -24.60
CA ALA A 257 -32.18 11.49 -24.77
C ALA A 257 -32.00 10.56 -23.56
N ARG A 258 -30.85 10.65 -22.86
CA ARG A 258 -30.60 9.93 -21.59
C ARG A 258 -31.25 10.63 -20.38
N GLY A 259 -31.97 11.73 -20.55
CA GLY A 259 -32.57 12.48 -19.45
C GLY A 259 -31.59 13.28 -18.60
N GLU A 260 -30.34 13.47 -19.06
CA GLU A 260 -29.29 14.21 -18.33
C GLU A 260 -29.45 15.75 -18.48
N ILE A 261 -30.29 16.23 -19.38
CA ILE A 261 -30.55 17.65 -19.58
C ILE A 261 -31.88 18.05 -18.94
N VAL A 262 -31.88 19.17 -18.24
CA VAL A 262 -33.09 19.81 -17.68
C VAL A 262 -33.28 21.16 -18.40
N TRP A 263 -34.45 21.36 -18.94
CA TRP A 263 -34.85 22.62 -19.54
C TRP A 263 -35.51 23.53 -18.51
N SER A 264 -35.02 24.75 -18.35
CA SER A 264 -35.67 25.76 -17.51
C SER A 264 -36.97 26.25 -18.15
N ASN A 265 -37.85 26.91 -17.41
CA ASN A 265 -39.08 27.53 -17.93
C ASN A 265 -38.77 28.56 -19.03
N SER A 266 -37.60 29.20 -19.03
CA SER A 266 -37.10 30.09 -20.09
C SER A 266 -36.47 29.33 -21.25
N GLY A 267 -36.52 28.00 -21.22
CA GLY A 267 -35.98 27.11 -22.25
C GLY A 267 -34.45 27.06 -22.29
N ASN A 268 -33.74 27.39 -21.21
CA ASN A 268 -32.31 27.27 -21.15
C ASN A 268 -31.91 25.88 -20.67
N PRO A 269 -31.02 25.17 -21.38
CA PRO A 269 -30.60 23.82 -21.00
C PRO A 269 -29.57 23.88 -19.87
N ARG A 270 -29.69 22.90 -18.93
CA ARG A 270 -28.74 22.65 -17.87
C ARG A 270 -28.53 21.15 -17.73
N ARG A 271 -27.29 20.72 -17.46
CA ARG A 271 -26.96 19.32 -17.23
C ARG A 271 -27.22 18.96 -15.76
N LYS A 272 -27.80 17.77 -15.52
CA LYS A 272 -27.86 17.15 -14.22
C LYS A 272 -26.48 16.60 -13.87
N VAL A 273 -26.01 16.88 -12.67
CA VAL A 273 -24.85 16.21 -12.05
C VAL A 273 -25.38 15.53 -10.79
N TYR A 274 -25.36 14.22 -10.79
CA TYR A 274 -25.90 13.44 -9.68
C TYR A 274 -24.92 13.34 -8.52
N LEU A 275 -25.43 13.36 -7.30
CA LEU A 275 -24.65 13.28 -6.07
C LEU A 275 -23.98 11.90 -5.92
N ASP A 276 -24.71 10.84 -6.19
CA ASP A 276 -24.29 9.45 -6.05
C ASP A 276 -23.18 9.03 -7.04
N THR A 277 -23.03 9.75 -8.13
CA THR A 277 -21.95 9.50 -9.10
C THR A 277 -20.85 10.55 -9.07
N HIS A 278 -20.91 11.49 -8.10
CA HIS A 278 -19.89 12.52 -7.99
C HIS A 278 -18.64 11.94 -7.31
N PRO A 279 -17.45 11.99 -7.95
CA PRO A 279 -16.24 11.35 -7.43
C PRO A 279 -15.63 12.03 -6.21
N GLY A 280 -16.21 13.14 -5.72
CA GLY A 280 -15.59 14.02 -4.73
C GLY A 280 -14.89 15.23 -5.35
N VAL A 281 -14.37 16.11 -4.51
CA VAL A 281 -13.60 17.29 -4.93
C VAL A 281 -12.14 16.90 -5.09
N GLY A 282 -11.56 17.12 -6.26
CA GLY A 282 -10.13 16.85 -6.49
C GLY A 282 -9.24 17.67 -5.56
N VAL A 283 -8.33 17.01 -4.85
CA VAL A 283 -7.35 17.66 -3.98
C VAL A 283 -6.45 18.60 -4.78
N GLN A 284 -6.19 19.78 -4.23
CA GLN A 284 -5.31 20.79 -4.81
C GLN A 284 -3.95 20.77 -4.09
N ASP A 285 -3.08 21.75 -4.39
CA ASP A 285 -1.71 21.82 -3.90
C ASP A 285 -1.53 22.69 -2.62
N ILE A 286 -2.63 23.08 -1.96
CA ILE A 286 -2.61 23.73 -0.66
C ILE A 286 -3.30 22.86 0.36
N TRP A 287 -2.54 22.29 1.31
CA TRP A 287 -3.01 21.36 2.33
C TRP A 287 -3.03 22.02 3.70
N LEU A 288 -4.22 22.30 4.21
CA LEU A 288 -4.42 22.99 5.49
C LEU A 288 -4.72 22.04 6.66
N GLU A 289 -5.13 20.82 6.34
CA GLU A 289 -5.63 19.81 7.26
C GLU A 289 -4.53 19.01 7.97
N PHE A 290 -3.34 18.87 7.38
CA PHE A 290 -2.27 18.01 7.90
C PHE A 290 -1.26 18.78 8.76
N LYS A 291 -1.67 19.24 9.92
CA LYS A 291 -0.75 19.88 10.88
C LYS A 291 0.19 18.86 11.52
N ASP A 292 1.27 19.34 12.13
CA ASP A 292 2.18 18.48 12.89
C ASP A 292 1.46 17.81 14.07
N ALA A 293 1.91 16.60 14.42
CA ALA A 293 1.31 15.76 15.43
C ALA A 293 1.11 16.46 16.77
N HIS A 294 2.06 17.31 17.20
CA HIS A 294 1.97 18.08 18.43
C HIS A 294 0.79 19.08 18.49
N ASN A 295 0.21 19.43 17.36
CA ASN A 295 -0.84 20.45 17.27
C ASN A 295 -2.26 19.88 17.12
N GLN A 296 -2.42 18.57 17.06
CA GLN A 296 -3.71 17.95 16.75
C GLN A 296 -4.16 16.84 17.69
N ASN A 297 -3.52 16.60 18.83
CA ASN A 297 -3.76 15.42 19.68
C ASN A 297 -3.67 14.09 18.91
N ILE A 298 -2.88 14.06 17.84
CA ILE A 298 -2.67 12.85 17.05
C ILE A 298 -1.75 11.92 17.85
N LYS A 299 -1.95 10.63 17.64
CA LYS A 299 -1.14 9.54 18.17
C LYS A 299 0.34 9.76 17.82
N ILE A 300 1.17 10.10 18.79
CA ILE A 300 2.57 10.48 18.58
C ILE A 300 3.53 9.55 19.31
N THR A 301 4.67 9.26 18.66
CA THR A 301 5.76 8.47 19.25
C THR A 301 6.61 9.29 20.23
N GLY A 302 6.55 10.61 20.17
CA GLY A 302 7.45 11.51 20.90
C GLY A 302 8.77 11.76 20.17
N TYR A 303 8.94 11.22 18.95
CA TYR A 303 10.07 11.55 18.08
C TYR A 303 9.93 13.00 17.56
N PRO A 304 11.01 13.79 17.54
CA PRO A 304 10.94 15.17 17.02
C PRO A 304 10.58 15.16 15.55
N THR A 305 9.78 16.14 15.13
CA THR A 305 9.36 16.34 13.73
C THR A 305 8.55 15.20 13.10
N GLU A 306 7.92 14.34 13.91
CA GLU A 306 7.04 13.28 13.42
C GLU A 306 5.94 13.82 12.52
N LYS A 307 5.78 13.22 11.35
CA LYS A 307 4.77 13.63 10.36
C LYS A 307 3.41 13.00 10.65
N ASN A 308 2.38 13.72 10.24
CA ASN A 308 1.00 13.25 10.31
C ASN A 308 0.81 12.01 9.41
N PRO A 309 0.32 10.88 9.94
CA PRO A 309 0.07 9.67 9.15
C PRO A 309 -0.86 9.90 7.94
N GLU A 310 -1.88 10.75 8.08
CA GLU A 310 -2.84 11.02 7.00
C GLU A 310 -2.20 11.81 5.83
N LEU A 311 -1.19 12.61 6.10
CA LEU A 311 -0.35 13.23 5.05
C LEU A 311 0.30 12.15 4.19
N LEU A 312 0.92 11.16 4.84
CA LEU A 312 1.63 10.08 4.16
C LEU A 312 0.66 9.14 3.46
N ARG A 313 -0.51 8.87 4.07
CA ARG A 313 -1.58 8.10 3.44
C ARG A 313 -1.99 8.70 2.11
N ARG A 314 -2.29 10.01 2.07
CA ARG A 314 -2.66 10.73 0.85
C ARG A 314 -1.58 10.60 -0.23
N ILE A 315 -0.31 10.76 0.12
CA ILE A 315 0.83 10.65 -0.81
C ILE A 315 0.97 9.22 -1.35
N ILE A 316 0.92 8.21 -0.45
CA ILE A 316 1.11 6.81 -0.80
C ILE A 316 -0.05 6.32 -1.70
N GLU A 317 -1.29 6.63 -1.35
CA GLU A 317 -2.47 6.28 -2.15
C GLU A 317 -2.45 6.94 -3.52
N ALA A 318 -2.05 8.22 -3.60
CA ALA A 318 -2.01 8.96 -4.86
C ALA A 318 -0.97 8.41 -5.84
N SER A 319 0.18 7.93 -5.35
CA SER A 319 1.34 7.65 -6.19
C SER A 319 1.85 6.20 -6.13
N SER A 320 1.04 5.28 -5.59
CA SER A 320 1.33 3.84 -5.59
C SER A 320 0.06 3.00 -5.52
N ASN A 321 0.21 1.71 -5.84
CA ASN A 321 -0.85 0.70 -5.73
C ASN A 321 -0.46 -0.38 -4.71
N PRO A 322 -1.41 -1.18 -4.16
CA PRO A 322 -1.08 -2.34 -3.35
C PRO A 322 -0.04 -3.25 -4.02
N GLY A 323 0.96 -3.69 -3.27
CA GLY A 323 2.09 -4.48 -3.76
C GLY A 323 3.26 -3.68 -4.36
N ASP A 324 3.12 -2.36 -4.54
CA ASP A 324 4.21 -1.48 -4.98
C ASP A 324 5.24 -1.25 -3.86
N LEU A 325 6.45 -0.84 -4.25
CA LEU A 325 7.56 -0.58 -3.33
C LEU A 325 7.69 0.91 -3.03
N VAL A 326 7.60 1.24 -1.74
CA VAL A 326 7.78 2.58 -1.16
C VAL A 326 9.15 2.66 -0.49
N LEU A 327 9.89 3.75 -0.68
CA LEU A 327 11.21 3.96 -0.06
C LEU A 327 11.25 5.29 0.68
N ASP A 328 11.77 5.25 1.91
CA ASP A 328 12.08 6.43 2.74
C ASP A 328 13.48 6.29 3.32
N CYS A 329 14.42 7.15 2.88
CA CYS A 329 15.80 7.11 3.36
C CYS A 329 16.10 8.11 4.49
N TYR A 330 15.06 8.70 5.07
CA TYR A 330 15.08 9.51 6.29
C TYR A 330 13.91 9.09 7.18
N ALA A 331 13.91 7.81 7.56
CA ALA A 331 12.75 7.12 8.13
C ALA A 331 12.22 7.72 9.44
N GLY A 332 13.10 8.34 10.25
CA GLY A 332 12.74 9.03 11.49
C GLY A 332 11.92 8.18 12.45
N SER A 333 10.66 8.53 12.65
CA SER A 333 9.73 7.79 13.51
C SER A 333 9.07 6.59 12.84
N GLY A 334 9.37 6.28 11.58
CA GLY A 334 8.80 5.13 10.87
C GLY A 334 7.37 5.29 10.33
N THR A 335 6.84 6.49 10.33
CA THR A 335 5.45 6.73 9.89
C THR A 335 5.22 6.31 8.44
N THR A 336 6.16 6.57 7.53
CA THR A 336 6.05 6.19 6.11
C THR A 336 5.89 4.69 5.95
N MET A 337 6.72 3.88 6.65
CA MET A 337 6.67 2.42 6.58
C MET A 337 5.37 1.87 7.17
N ALA A 338 4.96 2.38 8.35
CA ALA A 338 3.74 1.93 9.00
C ALA A 338 2.49 2.21 8.14
N VAL A 339 2.41 3.37 7.48
CA VAL A 339 1.31 3.68 6.58
C VAL A 339 1.38 2.86 5.29
N ALA A 340 2.59 2.65 4.73
CA ALA A 340 2.77 1.83 3.54
C ALA A 340 2.32 0.38 3.78
N ASP A 341 2.69 -0.19 4.92
CA ASP A 341 2.31 -1.54 5.34
C ASP A 341 0.79 -1.69 5.47
N GLN A 342 0.12 -0.77 6.18
CA GLN A 342 -1.34 -0.74 6.30
C GLN A 342 -2.06 -0.68 4.96
N LEU A 343 -1.47 0.01 4.01
CA LEU A 343 -1.99 0.13 2.65
C LEU A 343 -1.56 -1.03 1.75
N GLN A 344 -0.94 -2.08 2.29
CA GLN A 344 -0.46 -3.26 1.55
C GLN A 344 0.60 -2.93 0.51
N ARG A 345 1.46 -1.93 0.78
CA ARG A 345 2.65 -1.63 0.00
C ARG A 345 3.85 -2.28 0.66
N HIS A 346 4.81 -2.72 -0.16
CA HIS A 346 6.13 -3.06 0.35
C HIS A 346 6.92 -1.80 0.65
N TRP A 347 7.87 -1.88 1.58
CA TRP A 347 8.62 -0.70 1.97
C TRP A 347 10.09 -0.99 2.25
N ILE A 348 10.92 0.05 2.05
CA ILE A 348 12.30 0.12 2.50
C ILE A 348 12.46 1.39 3.33
N GLY A 349 12.81 1.24 4.61
CA GLY A 349 13.13 2.35 5.51
C GLY A 349 14.62 2.39 5.83
N ILE A 350 15.19 3.59 5.92
CA ILE A 350 16.60 3.76 6.23
C ILE A 350 16.75 4.87 7.26
N ASP A 351 17.45 4.59 8.36
CA ASP A 351 17.88 5.62 9.32
C ASP A 351 19.18 5.20 10.00
N ARG A 352 19.96 6.18 10.49
CA ARG A 352 21.19 5.93 11.23
C ARG A 352 21.11 6.26 12.72
N SER A 353 20.03 6.91 13.14
CA SER A 353 19.85 7.35 14.53
C SER A 353 19.39 6.18 15.41
N PRO A 354 20.09 5.84 16.49
CA PRO A 354 19.63 4.83 17.44
C PRO A 354 18.23 5.12 18.00
N VAL A 355 17.93 6.40 18.23
CA VAL A 355 16.60 6.83 18.71
C VAL A 355 15.52 6.61 17.64
N ALA A 356 15.84 6.92 16.37
CA ALA A 356 14.92 6.64 15.25
C ALA A 356 14.64 5.15 15.14
N ILE A 357 15.67 4.32 15.11
CA ILE A 357 15.54 2.86 14.99
C ILE A 357 14.72 2.28 16.14
N ALA A 358 15.03 2.65 17.40
CA ALA A 358 14.24 2.21 18.55
C ALA A 358 12.77 2.62 18.43
N THR A 359 12.50 3.87 17.96
CA THR A 359 11.15 4.37 17.76
C THR A 359 10.42 3.62 16.63
N ILE A 360 11.11 3.31 15.52
CA ILE A 360 10.56 2.53 14.42
C ILE A 360 10.16 1.13 14.90
N LEU A 361 11.04 0.45 15.60
CA LEU A 361 10.81 -0.91 16.10
C LEU A 361 9.64 -0.94 17.10
N GLU A 362 9.60 0.02 18.05
CA GLU A 362 8.45 0.18 18.94
C GLU A 362 7.15 0.48 18.19
N ARG A 363 7.20 1.28 17.13
CA ARG A 363 6.05 1.56 16.26
C ARG A 363 5.57 0.29 15.55
N PHE A 364 6.47 -0.55 15.07
CA PHE A 364 6.10 -1.79 14.39
C PHE A 364 5.38 -2.77 15.32
N GLU A 365 5.74 -2.80 16.60
CA GLU A 365 5.00 -3.57 17.61
C GLU A 365 3.58 -3.02 17.87
N ARG A 366 3.40 -1.70 17.80
CA ARG A 366 2.15 -1.02 18.20
C ARG A 366 1.34 -0.45 17.03
N GLY A 367 1.86 -0.51 15.82
CA GLY A 367 1.26 0.12 14.64
C GLY A 367 1.23 1.65 14.76
N LEU A 368 0.09 2.26 14.42
CA LEU A 368 -0.14 3.70 14.58
C LEU A 368 -0.83 4.06 15.91
N SER A 369 -0.84 3.15 16.89
CA SER A 369 -1.37 3.42 18.23
C SER A 369 -0.53 4.48 18.97
N PRO A 370 -1.13 5.26 19.89
CA PRO A 370 -0.39 6.24 20.69
C PRO A 370 0.76 5.59 21.44
N MET A 371 1.93 6.23 21.41
CA MET A 371 3.12 5.79 22.12
C MET A 371 3.52 6.84 23.17
N GLY A 372 4.20 6.41 24.26
CA GLY A 372 4.63 7.27 25.34
C GLY A 372 3.54 7.56 26.38
N ASP A 373 3.65 8.68 27.11
CA ASP A 373 2.80 9.04 28.25
C ASP A 373 1.39 9.51 27.89
N TYR A 374 0.97 9.34 26.63
CA TYR A 374 -0.39 9.69 26.22
C TYR A 374 -1.38 8.65 26.68
N VAL A 375 -2.22 9.03 27.67
CA VAL A 375 -3.41 8.28 28.03
C VAL A 375 -4.43 8.51 26.92
N SER A 376 -4.89 7.47 26.26
CA SER A 376 -6.05 7.54 25.37
C SER A 376 -7.28 7.85 26.25
N GLU A 377 -7.75 9.10 26.23
CA GLU A 377 -9.09 9.36 26.76
C GLU A 377 -10.08 8.51 25.94
N PRO A 378 -10.98 7.76 26.60
CA PRO A 378 -12.05 7.10 25.87
C PRO A 378 -12.79 8.15 25.04
N PRO A 379 -13.26 7.83 23.83
CA PRO A 379 -13.97 8.77 22.99
C PRO A 379 -15.10 9.36 23.82
N LYS A 380 -15.11 10.69 23.99
CA LYS A 380 -16.22 11.38 24.67
C LYS A 380 -17.47 10.98 23.94
N PRO A 381 -18.50 10.45 24.64
CA PRO A 381 -19.74 10.10 23.98
C PRO A 381 -20.21 11.35 23.24
N CYS A 382 -20.38 11.25 21.92
CA CYS A 382 -21.01 12.29 21.14
C CYS A 382 -22.33 12.60 21.82
N LYS A 383 -22.48 13.82 22.31
CA LYS A 383 -23.83 14.29 22.70
C LYS A 383 -24.65 14.13 21.43
N PRO A 384 -25.81 13.46 21.47
CA PRO A 384 -26.68 13.42 20.33
C PRO A 384 -27.05 14.86 20.02
N ASP A 385 -26.50 15.40 18.93
CA ASP A 385 -26.98 16.67 18.39
C ASP A 385 -28.43 16.44 17.97
N VAL A 386 -29.33 17.14 18.66
CA VAL A 386 -30.81 17.06 18.52
C VAL A 386 -31.27 17.48 17.11
N GLN A 387 -30.39 17.62 16.14
CA GLN A 387 -30.65 18.04 14.76
C GLN A 387 -30.53 16.94 13.72
N LEU A 388 -30.24 15.69 14.09
CA LEU A 388 -30.16 14.54 13.17
C LEU A 388 -31.49 13.83 12.92
N SER A 389 -32.61 14.27 13.54
CA SER A 389 -33.92 13.63 13.37
C SER A 389 -34.61 13.84 12.02
N LEU A 390 -33.99 14.58 11.08
CA LEU A 390 -34.54 14.76 9.72
C LEU A 390 -33.96 13.77 8.70
N PHE A 391 -33.02 12.92 9.09
CA PHE A 391 -32.34 11.99 8.20
C PHE A 391 -32.58 10.51 8.52
N ASP A 392 -33.31 10.19 9.58
CA ASP A 392 -33.63 8.81 10.01
C ASP A 392 -34.62 8.06 9.10
N SER A 393 -35.08 8.65 8.01
CA SER A 393 -36.03 8.02 7.08
C SER A 393 -35.46 7.69 5.68
N LEU A 394 -34.14 7.72 5.50
CA LEU A 394 -33.52 7.28 4.24
C LEU A 394 -32.55 6.13 4.55
N ASP A 395 -33.18 4.99 4.81
CA ASP A 395 -32.50 3.71 5.01
C ASP A 395 -31.73 3.24 3.77
N ASP A 396 -30.54 2.73 4.06
CA ASP A 396 -29.89 1.53 3.54
C ASP A 396 -29.06 1.55 2.26
N HIS A 397 -28.72 2.65 1.61
CA HIS A 397 -27.82 2.54 0.45
C HIS A 397 -26.68 3.58 0.31
N PHE A 398 -26.39 4.36 1.34
CA PHE A 398 -25.22 5.26 1.33
C PHE A 398 -24.27 4.98 2.50
N THR A 399 -23.52 3.89 2.39
CA THR A 399 -22.28 3.79 3.14
C THR A 399 -21.26 4.70 2.43
N THR A 400 -21.16 5.98 2.84
CA THR A 400 -19.83 6.58 2.88
C THR A 400 -18.97 5.58 3.64
N PRO A 401 -17.79 5.17 3.14
CA PRO A 401 -16.89 4.41 3.98
C PRO A 401 -16.72 5.24 5.25
N ALA A 402 -17.20 4.72 6.38
CA ALA A 402 -16.89 5.27 7.68
C ALA A 402 -15.38 5.46 7.73
N PRO A 403 -14.86 6.53 8.39
CA PRO A 403 -13.43 6.61 8.64
C PRO A 403 -13.07 5.26 9.25
N GLN A 404 -12.24 4.49 8.55
CA GLN A 404 -11.83 3.17 9.01
C GLN A 404 -11.31 3.35 10.43
N ASP A 405 -11.93 2.67 11.37
CA ASP A 405 -11.49 2.67 12.77
C ASP A 405 -10.14 1.96 12.80
N TYR A 406 -9.08 2.75 12.89
CA TYR A 406 -7.69 2.29 12.90
C TYR A 406 -7.26 1.73 14.27
N SER A 407 -8.20 1.38 15.13
CA SER A 407 -7.94 0.85 16.47
C SER A 407 -7.45 -0.61 16.49
N GLU A 408 -7.61 -1.37 15.40
CA GLU A 408 -7.11 -2.75 15.28
C GLU A 408 -5.90 -2.79 14.32
N HIS A 409 -4.73 -2.39 14.79
CA HIS A 409 -3.50 -2.52 14.02
C HIS A 409 -2.75 -3.78 14.43
N SER A 410 -2.67 -4.72 13.51
CA SER A 410 -1.75 -5.84 13.66
C SER A 410 -0.31 -5.33 13.68
N PRO A 411 0.55 -5.85 14.57
CA PRO A 411 1.97 -5.55 14.55
C PRO A 411 2.60 -5.82 13.17
N ILE A 412 3.55 -5.00 12.78
CA ILE A 412 4.34 -5.24 11.56
C ILE A 412 5.45 -6.22 11.94
N THR A 413 5.35 -7.45 11.47
CA THR A 413 6.27 -8.54 11.80
C THR A 413 7.01 -9.11 10.58
N ASP A 414 6.56 -8.79 9.37
CA ASP A 414 7.13 -9.31 8.13
C ASP A 414 8.13 -8.30 7.51
N PHE A 415 9.33 -8.22 8.07
CA PHE A 415 10.42 -7.38 7.55
C PHE A 415 11.79 -7.91 7.97
N SER A 416 12.82 -7.52 7.21
CA SER A 416 14.22 -7.83 7.53
C SER A 416 14.95 -6.60 8.05
N ILE A 417 15.89 -6.79 8.97
CA ILE A 417 16.74 -5.72 9.53
C ILE A 417 18.18 -5.95 9.08
N TYR A 418 18.76 -4.91 8.48
CA TYR A 418 20.14 -4.85 8.05
C TYR A 418 20.88 -3.75 8.80
N VAL A 419 21.99 -4.08 9.44
CA VAL A 419 22.80 -3.13 10.22
C VAL A 419 24.14 -2.91 9.55
N GLU A 420 24.61 -1.68 9.50
CA GLU A 420 25.92 -1.31 9.00
C GLU A 420 27.04 -1.97 9.82
N ILE A 421 27.99 -2.61 9.16
CA ILE A 421 29.14 -3.24 9.83
C ILE A 421 30.04 -2.13 10.39
N GLY A 422 30.25 -2.16 11.70
CA GLY A 422 30.94 -1.09 12.43
C GLY A 422 30.05 0.06 12.89
N ALA A 423 28.72 -0.14 12.87
CA ALA A 423 27.75 0.81 13.43
C ALA A 423 28.04 1.14 14.89
N GLN A 424 27.51 2.29 15.33
CA GLN A 424 27.64 2.74 16.73
C GLN A 424 27.06 1.70 17.71
N PRO A 425 27.70 1.48 18.88
CA PRO A 425 27.22 0.50 19.87
C PRO A 425 25.76 0.70 20.29
N GLU A 426 25.31 1.97 20.36
CA GLU A 426 23.94 2.31 20.73
C GLU A 426 22.93 1.84 19.70
N LEU A 427 23.30 1.87 18.41
CA LEU A 427 22.46 1.38 17.31
C LEU A 427 22.32 -0.13 17.36
N LEU A 428 23.45 -0.84 17.54
CA LEU A 428 23.48 -2.29 17.72
C LEU A 428 22.62 -2.70 18.93
N LYS A 429 22.80 -1.99 20.05
CA LYS A 429 22.03 -2.23 21.27
C LYS A 429 20.52 -2.10 21.06
N ALA A 430 20.05 -1.07 20.36
CA ALA A 430 18.64 -0.88 20.10
C ALA A 430 18.04 -2.03 19.26
N VAL A 431 18.78 -2.53 18.27
CA VAL A 431 18.36 -3.67 17.45
C VAL A 431 18.40 -4.98 18.24
N ASP A 432 19.45 -5.21 19.01
CA ASP A 432 19.61 -6.42 19.83
C ASP A 432 18.54 -6.51 20.92
N GLU A 433 18.24 -5.41 21.62
CA GLU A 433 17.19 -5.36 22.65
C GLU A 433 15.82 -5.71 22.06
N TRP A 434 15.50 -5.15 20.88
CA TRP A 434 14.26 -5.48 20.20
C TRP A 434 14.22 -6.94 19.75
N THR A 435 15.30 -7.44 19.13
CA THR A 435 15.38 -8.83 18.65
C THR A 435 15.21 -9.82 19.79
N GLN A 436 15.88 -9.59 20.94
CA GLN A 436 15.75 -10.42 22.12
C GLN A 436 14.34 -10.36 22.71
N SER A 437 13.78 -9.16 22.88
CA SER A 437 12.40 -8.98 23.38
C SER A 437 11.37 -9.62 22.46
N HIS A 438 11.54 -9.45 21.16
CA HIS A 438 10.63 -10.01 20.17
C HIS A 438 10.65 -11.54 20.16
N ASN A 439 11.84 -12.14 20.22
CA ASN A 439 11.98 -13.60 20.33
C ASN A 439 11.41 -14.12 21.65
N SER A 440 11.61 -13.42 22.78
CA SER A 440 11.03 -13.80 24.07
C SER A 440 9.51 -13.72 24.07
N LYS A 441 8.92 -12.66 23.55
CA LYS A 441 7.45 -12.51 23.40
C LYS A 441 6.86 -13.61 22.53
N ARG A 442 7.54 -13.98 21.44
CA ARG A 442 7.11 -15.09 20.58
C ARG A 442 7.11 -16.43 21.31
N LEU A 443 8.10 -16.66 22.18
CA LEU A 443 8.13 -17.85 23.02
C LEU A 443 7.01 -17.83 24.06
N GLU A 444 6.77 -16.69 24.71
CA GLU A 444 5.65 -16.53 25.67
C GLU A 444 4.28 -16.71 24.99
N GLU A 445 4.11 -16.20 23.76
CA GLU A 445 2.89 -16.42 22.97
C GLU A 445 2.70 -17.90 22.61
N CYS A 446 3.78 -18.62 22.29
CA CYS A 446 3.74 -20.07 22.10
C CYS A 446 3.38 -20.79 23.40
N GLU A 447 3.97 -20.39 24.54
CA GLU A 447 3.68 -20.98 25.85
C GLU A 447 2.24 -20.72 26.30
N MET A 448 1.69 -19.50 26.09
CA MET A 448 0.30 -19.18 26.37
C MET A 448 -0.66 -19.98 25.49
N ALA A 449 -0.36 -20.10 24.18
CA ALA A 449 -1.16 -20.88 23.25
C ALA A 449 -1.17 -22.38 23.62
N VAL A 450 -0.08 -22.91 24.18
CA VAL A 450 -0.02 -24.25 24.75
C VAL A 450 -0.93 -24.37 25.97
N SER A 451 -0.97 -23.36 26.85
CA SER A 451 -1.82 -23.35 28.03
C SER A 451 -3.32 -23.30 27.72
N GLU A 452 -3.69 -22.76 26.56
CA GLU A 452 -5.07 -22.72 26.06
C GLU A 452 -5.52 -24.02 25.36
N GLY A 453 -4.65 -25.06 25.31
CA GLY A 453 -4.99 -26.39 24.79
C GLY A 453 -5.02 -26.51 23.26
N SER A 454 -4.36 -25.61 22.54
CA SER A 454 -4.19 -25.70 21.09
C SER A 454 -3.17 -26.77 20.72
N SER A 455 -3.60 -27.89 20.11
CA SER A 455 -2.72 -28.98 19.69
C SER A 455 -1.61 -28.54 18.71
N LEU A 456 -1.85 -27.48 17.94
CA LEU A 456 -0.88 -26.94 16.98
C LEU A 456 0.23 -26.13 17.68
N ALA A 457 -0.11 -25.33 18.68
CA ALA A 457 0.87 -24.57 19.47
C ALA A 457 1.78 -25.50 20.28
N ASP A 458 1.20 -26.56 20.87
CA ASP A 458 1.95 -27.60 21.58
C ASP A 458 2.96 -28.31 20.63
N ALA A 459 2.55 -28.64 19.43
CA ALA A 459 3.43 -29.23 18.42
C ALA A 459 4.59 -28.29 18.03
N CYS A 460 4.32 -26.99 17.82
CA CYS A 460 5.36 -26.00 17.54
C CYS A 460 6.33 -25.84 18.70
N TYR A 461 5.83 -25.78 19.92
CA TYR A 461 6.66 -25.67 21.12
C TYR A 461 7.57 -26.88 21.31
N ARG A 462 7.04 -28.11 21.12
CA ARG A 462 7.84 -29.33 21.18
C ARG A 462 8.94 -29.35 20.13
N LEU A 463 8.60 -29.03 18.87
CA LEU A 463 9.59 -28.94 17.80
C LEU A 463 10.67 -27.90 18.08
N HIS A 464 10.31 -26.77 18.68
CA HIS A 464 11.26 -25.76 19.11
C HIS A 464 12.21 -26.26 20.21
N CYS A 465 11.70 -27.00 21.20
CA CYS A 465 12.50 -27.52 22.30
C CYS A 465 13.38 -28.71 21.88
N GLU A 466 12.88 -29.58 21.02
CA GLU A 466 13.51 -30.86 20.69
C GLU A 466 14.49 -30.75 19.50
N ASP A 467 14.26 -29.84 18.56
CA ASP A 467 15.09 -29.67 17.36
C ASP A 467 15.68 -28.25 17.23
N LYS A 468 16.97 -28.11 17.50
CA LYS A 468 17.70 -26.82 17.40
C LYS A 468 17.71 -26.21 15.99
N ARG A 469 17.49 -26.98 14.92
CA ARG A 469 17.44 -26.49 13.55
C ARG A 469 16.05 -25.92 13.26
N LEU A 470 15.01 -26.65 13.66
CA LEU A 470 13.64 -26.16 13.58
C LEU A 470 13.39 -24.99 14.53
N ALA A 471 14.01 -24.97 15.72
CA ALA A 471 13.95 -23.83 16.63
C ALA A 471 14.33 -22.52 15.94
N LYS A 472 15.45 -22.48 15.20
CA LYS A 472 15.88 -21.30 14.44
C LYS A 472 14.86 -20.86 13.38
N ILE A 473 14.18 -21.80 12.76
CA ILE A 473 13.16 -21.52 11.76
C ILE A 473 11.89 -20.99 12.44
N ILE A 474 11.47 -21.62 13.54
CA ILE A 474 10.32 -21.20 14.35
C ILE A 474 10.56 -19.80 14.92
N ASP A 475 11.77 -19.54 15.44
CA ASP A 475 12.18 -18.20 15.90
C ASP A 475 12.09 -17.14 14.79
N ALA A 476 12.48 -17.52 13.57
CA ALA A 476 12.47 -16.61 12.43
C ALA A 476 11.07 -16.37 11.85
N ILE A 477 10.20 -17.39 11.83
CA ILE A 477 8.89 -17.33 11.17
C ILE A 477 7.76 -17.04 12.17
N GLY A 478 7.91 -17.44 13.44
CA GLY A 478 6.90 -17.39 14.49
C GLY A 478 6.06 -18.67 14.61
N PRO A 479 5.07 -18.66 15.52
CA PRO A 479 4.22 -19.81 15.76
C PRO A 479 3.38 -20.14 14.52
N CYS A 480 3.12 -21.44 14.36
CA CYS A 480 2.29 -21.91 13.25
C CYS A 480 0.83 -21.43 13.44
N ASN A 481 0.34 -20.66 12.50
CA ASN A 481 -1.03 -20.12 12.49
C ASN A 481 -1.93 -20.82 11.45
N LEU A 482 -1.63 -22.07 11.13
CA LEU A 482 -2.40 -22.86 10.18
C LEU A 482 -3.89 -22.88 10.58
N LYS A 483 -4.75 -22.33 9.72
CA LYS A 483 -6.21 -22.42 9.87
C LYS A 483 -6.75 -23.35 8.80
N PRO A 484 -7.42 -24.47 9.17
CA PRO A 484 -8.03 -25.34 8.19
C PRO A 484 -9.06 -24.58 7.36
N HIS A 485 -9.06 -24.82 6.07
CA HIS A 485 -10.09 -24.35 5.15
C HIS A 485 -11.31 -25.28 5.19
N ALA A 486 -12.46 -24.82 4.70
CA ALA A 486 -13.60 -25.70 4.57
C ALA A 486 -13.26 -26.86 3.62
N PRO A 487 -13.42 -28.15 4.04
CA PRO A 487 -13.10 -29.30 3.21
C PRO A 487 -14.21 -29.56 2.18
N ASP A 488 -14.39 -28.59 1.27
CA ASP A 488 -15.48 -28.57 0.31
C ASP A 488 -14.98 -28.74 -1.15
N PHE A 489 -15.91 -28.62 -2.08
CA PHE A 489 -15.62 -28.74 -3.52
C PHE A 489 -14.65 -27.65 -3.99
N ASP A 490 -14.80 -26.41 -3.48
CA ASP A 490 -13.95 -25.27 -3.86
C ASP A 490 -12.48 -25.53 -3.48
N PHE A 491 -12.22 -26.08 -2.28
CA PHE A 491 -10.88 -26.46 -1.84
C PHE A 491 -10.22 -27.49 -2.80
N LEU A 492 -10.93 -28.53 -3.17
CA LEU A 492 -10.39 -29.57 -4.07
C LEU A 492 -10.16 -29.03 -5.49
N VAL A 493 -10.99 -28.12 -5.95
CA VAL A 493 -10.81 -27.42 -7.23
C VAL A 493 -9.52 -26.58 -7.19
N ASP A 494 -9.29 -25.83 -6.13
CA ASP A 494 -8.06 -25.04 -5.94
C ASP A 494 -6.82 -25.95 -5.93
N ALA A 495 -6.89 -27.07 -5.23
CA ALA A 495 -5.79 -28.04 -5.19
C ALA A 495 -5.51 -28.65 -6.58
N ILE A 496 -6.54 -28.99 -7.37
CA ILE A 496 -6.37 -29.49 -8.75
C ILE A 496 -5.79 -28.40 -9.66
N ILE A 497 -6.24 -27.15 -9.54
CA ILE A 497 -5.71 -26.03 -10.33
C ILE A 497 -4.26 -25.75 -9.95
N GLY A 498 -3.91 -25.84 -8.67
CA GLY A 498 -2.56 -25.60 -8.16
C GLY A 498 -1.50 -26.60 -8.61
N GLN A 499 -1.88 -27.80 -9.04
CA GLN A 499 -0.93 -28.83 -9.49
C GLN A 499 0.03 -28.30 -10.57
N GLN A 500 1.34 -28.41 -10.34
CA GLN A 500 2.42 -28.02 -11.27
C GLN A 500 2.40 -26.54 -11.71
N LEU A 501 1.77 -25.67 -10.95
CA LEU A 501 1.77 -24.22 -11.19
C LEU A 501 2.48 -23.48 -10.06
N SER A 502 3.00 -22.28 -10.35
CA SER A 502 3.38 -21.35 -9.29
C SER A 502 2.13 -20.85 -8.56
N LYS A 503 2.27 -20.50 -7.28
CA LYS A 503 1.16 -19.96 -6.47
C LYS A 503 0.43 -18.83 -7.18
N GLN A 504 1.19 -17.84 -7.70
CA GLN A 504 0.64 -16.68 -8.40
C GLN A 504 -0.19 -17.05 -9.64
N ALA A 505 0.27 -18.05 -10.43
CA ALA A 505 -0.47 -18.53 -11.59
C ALA A 505 -1.76 -19.28 -11.18
N ALA A 506 -1.68 -20.11 -10.14
CA ALA A 506 -2.83 -20.83 -9.61
C ALA A 506 -3.88 -19.84 -9.07
N ASP A 507 -3.50 -18.89 -8.23
CA ASP A 507 -4.38 -17.88 -7.65
C ASP A 507 -5.11 -17.05 -8.74
N THR A 508 -4.39 -16.70 -9.82
CA THR A 508 -4.98 -15.98 -10.95
C THR A 508 -6.06 -16.81 -11.67
N ILE A 509 -5.79 -18.08 -11.93
CA ILE A 509 -6.74 -18.97 -12.62
C ILE A 509 -7.94 -19.25 -11.72
N THR A 510 -7.71 -19.52 -10.44
CA THR A 510 -8.77 -19.73 -9.44
C THR A 510 -9.68 -18.52 -9.30
N ALA A 511 -9.12 -17.31 -9.22
CA ALA A 511 -9.92 -16.07 -9.17
C ALA A 511 -10.81 -15.91 -10.40
N ARG A 512 -10.29 -16.22 -11.60
CA ARG A 512 -11.06 -16.19 -12.85
C ARG A 512 -12.15 -17.26 -12.87
N LEU A 513 -11.83 -18.47 -12.39
CA LEU A 513 -12.82 -19.54 -12.29
C LEU A 513 -13.97 -19.16 -11.37
N ARG A 514 -13.66 -18.61 -10.18
CA ARG A 514 -14.70 -18.11 -9.25
C ARG A 514 -15.57 -17.03 -9.89
N GLY A 515 -15.03 -16.22 -10.79
CA GLY A 515 -15.78 -15.23 -11.55
C GLY A 515 -16.88 -15.79 -12.46
N LEU A 516 -16.83 -17.08 -12.84
CA LEU A 516 -17.87 -17.74 -13.62
C LEU A 516 -19.09 -18.16 -12.78
N PHE A 517 -19.00 -18.08 -11.45
CA PHE A 517 -20.09 -18.46 -10.55
C PHE A 517 -20.80 -17.22 -10.01
N ARG A 518 -22.13 -17.28 -9.91
CA ARG A 518 -22.99 -16.17 -9.47
C ARG A 518 -22.56 -15.60 -8.10
N ASP A 519 -22.25 -16.50 -7.15
CA ASP A 519 -21.88 -16.15 -5.78
C ASP A 519 -20.35 -16.22 -5.57
N ARG A 520 -19.56 -16.24 -6.65
CA ARG A 520 -18.11 -16.43 -6.64
C ARG A 520 -17.63 -17.64 -5.84
N ARG A 521 -18.52 -18.63 -5.60
CA ARG A 521 -18.21 -19.85 -4.87
C ARG A 521 -18.53 -21.07 -5.75
N PRO A 522 -17.50 -21.81 -6.20
CA PRO A 522 -17.67 -23.04 -6.97
C PRO A 522 -18.47 -24.11 -6.20
N THR A 523 -19.42 -24.72 -6.87
CA THR A 523 -20.13 -25.89 -6.38
C THR A 523 -20.16 -26.94 -7.47
N ALA A 524 -20.17 -28.24 -7.11
CA ALA A 524 -20.20 -29.34 -8.07
C ALA A 524 -21.36 -29.23 -9.08
N LYS A 525 -22.56 -28.89 -8.59
CA LYS A 525 -23.75 -28.70 -9.41
C LYS A 525 -23.61 -27.54 -10.40
N ALA A 526 -23.09 -26.40 -9.93
CA ALA A 526 -22.94 -25.23 -10.78
C ALA A 526 -21.83 -25.42 -11.83
N PHE A 527 -20.72 -26.08 -11.47
CA PHE A 527 -19.62 -26.36 -12.39
C PHE A 527 -20.06 -27.22 -13.59
N LEU A 528 -20.90 -28.25 -13.35
CA LEU A 528 -21.41 -29.13 -14.42
C LEU A 528 -22.27 -28.39 -15.45
N ASN A 529 -22.81 -27.23 -15.10
CA ASN A 529 -23.62 -26.39 -15.99
C ASN A 529 -22.81 -25.32 -16.76
N ILE A 530 -21.50 -25.17 -16.49
CA ILE A 530 -20.66 -24.23 -17.19
C ILE A 530 -20.14 -24.86 -18.48
N PRO A 531 -20.25 -24.21 -19.66
CA PRO A 531 -19.68 -24.71 -20.90
C PRO A 531 -18.18 -24.94 -20.79
N LYS A 532 -17.68 -26.04 -21.33
CA LYS A 532 -16.24 -26.39 -21.30
C LYS A 532 -15.36 -25.27 -21.83
N ASN A 533 -15.77 -24.63 -22.91
CA ASN A 533 -15.00 -23.56 -23.55
C ASN A 533 -14.81 -22.34 -22.65
N ASP A 534 -15.79 -22.02 -21.80
CA ASP A 534 -15.70 -20.90 -20.87
C ASP A 534 -14.64 -21.18 -19.79
N VAL A 535 -14.57 -22.41 -19.29
CA VAL A 535 -13.56 -22.84 -18.31
C VAL A 535 -12.16 -22.90 -18.95
N LEU A 536 -12.05 -23.32 -20.20
CA LEU A 536 -10.77 -23.34 -20.89
C LEU A 536 -10.25 -21.92 -21.19
N SER A 537 -11.15 -20.99 -21.51
CA SER A 537 -10.80 -19.60 -21.87
C SER A 537 -10.15 -18.81 -20.73
N ILE A 538 -10.39 -19.19 -19.47
CA ILE A 538 -9.80 -18.53 -18.28
C ILE A 538 -8.44 -19.09 -17.88
N GLY A 539 -7.90 -20.10 -18.62
CA GLY A 539 -6.58 -20.67 -18.40
C GLY A 539 -6.55 -22.04 -17.70
N VAL A 540 -7.70 -22.67 -17.46
CA VAL A 540 -7.77 -24.05 -16.97
C VAL A 540 -7.43 -24.99 -18.12
N SER A 541 -6.45 -25.89 -17.95
CA SER A 541 -6.11 -26.86 -18.99
C SER A 541 -7.21 -27.89 -19.19
N GLY A 542 -7.29 -28.48 -20.39
CA GLY A 542 -8.28 -29.52 -20.71
C GLY A 542 -8.26 -30.70 -19.73
N ARG A 543 -7.06 -31.15 -19.31
CA ARG A 543 -6.92 -32.22 -18.30
C ARG A 543 -7.48 -31.80 -16.94
N LYS A 544 -7.16 -30.61 -16.45
CA LYS A 544 -7.70 -30.12 -15.17
C LYS A 544 -9.22 -29.92 -15.22
N TYR A 545 -9.76 -29.47 -16.35
CA TYR A 545 -11.19 -29.41 -16.54
C TYR A 545 -11.83 -30.79 -16.38
N ASP A 546 -11.25 -31.84 -17.04
CA ASP A 546 -11.79 -33.19 -16.98
C ASP A 546 -11.70 -33.78 -15.56
N TYR A 547 -10.65 -33.45 -14.79
CA TYR A 547 -10.49 -33.81 -13.37
C TYR A 547 -11.55 -33.15 -12.48
N ILE A 548 -11.75 -31.84 -12.62
CA ILE A 548 -12.77 -31.12 -11.85
C ILE A 548 -14.18 -31.63 -12.22
N ARG A 549 -14.40 -31.98 -13.47
CA ARG A 549 -15.66 -32.51 -13.93
C ARG A 549 -15.95 -33.92 -13.35
N ASP A 550 -14.96 -34.80 -13.30
CA ASP A 550 -15.09 -36.11 -12.67
C ASP A 550 -15.42 -35.97 -11.17
N LEU A 551 -14.68 -35.12 -10.46
CA LEU A 551 -14.96 -34.78 -9.07
C LEU A 551 -16.41 -34.29 -8.89
N ALA A 552 -16.84 -33.33 -9.72
CA ALA A 552 -18.18 -32.77 -9.64
C ALA A 552 -19.29 -33.84 -9.92
N GLN A 553 -19.06 -34.73 -10.88
CA GLN A 553 -19.99 -35.82 -11.22
C GLN A 553 -20.13 -36.83 -10.06
N ARG A 554 -19.01 -37.24 -9.44
CA ARG A 554 -19.01 -38.14 -8.29
C ARG A 554 -19.73 -37.58 -7.08
N ILE A 555 -19.54 -36.27 -6.83
CA ILE A 555 -20.27 -35.57 -5.75
C ILE A 555 -21.76 -35.51 -6.07
N GLN A 556 -22.13 -35.16 -7.31
CA GLN A 556 -23.54 -35.04 -7.72
C GLN A 556 -24.28 -36.39 -7.74
N SER A 557 -23.58 -37.47 -8.12
CA SER A 557 -24.11 -38.84 -8.09
C SER A 557 -24.10 -39.50 -6.71
N ARG A 558 -23.59 -38.78 -5.67
CA ARG A 558 -23.42 -39.27 -4.29
C ARG A 558 -22.43 -40.43 -4.14
N GLN A 559 -21.58 -40.67 -5.14
CA GLN A 559 -20.46 -41.60 -5.02
C GLN A 559 -19.38 -41.07 -4.08
N LEU A 560 -19.22 -39.75 -4.01
CA LEU A 560 -18.33 -39.09 -3.08
C LEU A 560 -19.13 -38.09 -2.23
N CYS A 561 -19.10 -38.29 -0.91
CA CYS A 561 -19.76 -37.39 0.04
C CYS A 561 -18.70 -36.62 0.88
N LEU A 562 -18.34 -35.39 0.48
CA LEU A 562 -17.33 -34.58 1.16
C LEU A 562 -17.65 -34.32 2.63
N LYS A 563 -18.93 -34.22 3.00
CA LYS A 563 -19.39 -34.01 4.37
C LYS A 563 -19.13 -35.21 5.29
N ALA A 564 -18.94 -36.39 4.75
CA ALA A 564 -18.67 -37.60 5.53
C ALA A 564 -17.15 -37.79 5.79
N LEU A 565 -16.28 -37.18 4.97
CA LEU A 565 -14.84 -37.37 5.06
C LEU A 565 -14.24 -37.00 6.42
N PRO A 566 -14.63 -35.91 7.13
CA PRO A 566 -14.06 -35.58 8.44
C PRO A 566 -14.17 -36.70 9.49
N GLY A 567 -15.16 -37.57 9.37
CA GLY A 567 -15.36 -38.70 10.28
C GLY A 567 -14.64 -39.99 9.89
N MET A 568 -13.88 -40.01 8.79
CA MET A 568 -13.13 -41.15 8.29
C MET A 568 -11.67 -41.13 8.69
N THR A 569 -11.01 -42.28 8.66
CA THR A 569 -9.55 -42.36 8.83
C THR A 569 -8.84 -41.80 7.59
N ASP A 570 -7.55 -41.41 7.74
CA ASP A 570 -6.76 -40.86 6.64
C ASP A 570 -6.63 -41.84 5.46
N ASN A 571 -6.52 -43.12 5.74
CA ASN A 571 -6.48 -44.17 4.72
C ASN A 571 -7.80 -44.29 3.95
N GLU A 572 -8.93 -44.28 4.64
CA GLU A 572 -10.26 -44.32 4.00
C GLU A 572 -10.50 -43.08 3.14
N ILE A 573 -10.03 -41.90 3.59
CA ILE A 573 -10.10 -40.66 2.80
C ILE A 573 -9.21 -40.75 1.57
N ARG A 574 -8.00 -41.32 1.73
CA ARG A 574 -7.06 -41.52 0.63
C ARG A 574 -7.64 -42.44 -0.43
N GLU A 575 -8.16 -43.59 -0.06
CA GLU A 575 -8.82 -44.51 -0.97
C GLU A 575 -9.95 -43.84 -1.76
N LYS A 576 -10.84 -43.10 -1.06
CA LYS A 576 -11.99 -42.46 -1.71
C LYS A 576 -11.61 -41.29 -2.63
N LEU A 577 -10.63 -40.46 -2.23
CA LEU A 577 -10.25 -39.31 -3.02
C LEU A 577 -9.37 -39.67 -4.22
N THR A 578 -8.54 -40.73 -4.12
CA THR A 578 -7.70 -41.17 -5.23
C THR A 578 -8.50 -41.92 -6.33
N GLU A 579 -9.73 -42.31 -6.06
CA GLU A 579 -10.66 -42.76 -7.11
C GLU A 579 -11.05 -41.67 -8.10
N VAL A 580 -10.93 -40.39 -7.69
CA VAL A 580 -11.22 -39.25 -8.54
C VAL A 580 -10.05 -39.02 -9.51
N CYS A 581 -10.35 -38.97 -10.80
CA CYS A 581 -9.34 -38.77 -11.82
C CYS A 581 -8.54 -37.48 -11.56
N GLY A 582 -7.20 -37.57 -11.47
CA GLY A 582 -6.31 -36.45 -11.24
C GLY A 582 -6.11 -36.02 -9.77
N ILE A 583 -6.71 -36.70 -8.82
CA ILE A 583 -6.40 -36.60 -7.40
C ILE A 583 -5.44 -37.75 -7.04
N GLY A 584 -4.20 -37.38 -6.75
CA GLY A 584 -3.17 -38.29 -6.24
C GLY A 584 -2.85 -38.03 -4.77
N ASP A 585 -1.91 -38.83 -4.21
CA ASP A 585 -1.51 -38.75 -2.81
C ASP A 585 -1.17 -37.34 -2.35
N TRP A 586 -0.42 -36.58 -3.14
CA TRP A 586 -0.09 -35.18 -2.80
C TRP A 586 -1.34 -34.30 -2.58
N THR A 587 -2.36 -34.45 -3.43
CA THR A 587 -3.61 -33.69 -3.30
C THR A 587 -4.40 -34.14 -2.08
N VAL A 588 -4.35 -35.42 -1.75
CA VAL A 588 -4.97 -35.97 -0.53
C VAL A 588 -4.25 -35.43 0.71
N ASP A 589 -2.92 -35.42 0.71
CA ASP A 589 -2.13 -34.88 1.83
C ASP A 589 -2.47 -33.39 2.07
N MET A 590 -2.61 -32.60 0.98
CA MET A 590 -3.05 -31.20 1.09
C MET A 590 -4.46 -31.09 1.66
N PHE A 591 -5.37 -31.99 1.28
CA PHE A 591 -6.74 -32.00 1.81
C PHE A 591 -6.79 -32.37 3.29
N LEU A 592 -5.99 -33.37 3.71
CA LEU A 592 -5.90 -33.79 5.10
C LEU A 592 -5.32 -32.67 5.97
N LEU A 593 -4.21 -32.06 5.52
CA LEU A 593 -3.49 -31.04 6.27
C LEU A 593 -4.25 -29.70 6.31
N PHE A 594 -4.58 -29.14 5.16
CA PHE A 594 -5.15 -27.80 5.04
C PHE A 594 -6.69 -27.76 5.02
N GLY A 595 -7.33 -28.85 4.63
CA GLY A 595 -8.79 -28.97 4.63
C GLY A 595 -9.35 -29.49 5.95
N LEU A 596 -8.75 -30.56 6.50
CA LEU A 596 -9.23 -31.20 7.71
C LEU A 596 -8.42 -30.83 8.97
N GLY A 597 -7.27 -30.16 8.83
CA GLY A 597 -6.41 -29.80 9.96
C GLY A 597 -5.75 -31.01 10.65
N ARG A 598 -5.51 -32.11 9.89
CA ARG A 598 -4.82 -33.29 10.42
C ARG A 598 -3.33 -32.98 10.59
N LEU A 599 -2.84 -32.98 11.82
CA LEU A 599 -1.46 -32.60 12.15
C LEU A 599 -0.45 -33.73 11.96
N ASP A 600 -0.90 -34.96 11.91
CA ASP A 600 -0.09 -36.17 11.72
C ASP A 600 -0.03 -36.59 10.24
N VAL A 601 0.17 -35.61 9.36
CA VAL A 601 0.28 -35.80 7.91
C VAL A 601 1.57 -35.18 7.41
N PHE A 602 2.49 -36.00 6.91
CA PHE A 602 3.73 -35.53 6.30
C PHE A 602 3.69 -35.70 4.76
N PRO A 603 3.54 -34.61 3.98
CA PRO A 603 3.39 -34.70 2.53
C PRO A 603 4.73 -34.95 1.83
N ILE A 604 5.26 -36.16 1.95
CA ILE A 604 6.58 -36.56 1.39
C ILE A 604 6.68 -36.36 -0.13
N ASN A 605 5.57 -36.29 -0.83
CA ASN A 605 5.53 -36.02 -2.26
C ASN A 605 5.62 -34.52 -2.62
N ASP A 606 5.59 -33.62 -1.61
CA ASP A 606 5.76 -32.20 -1.87
C ASP A 606 7.24 -31.85 -2.12
N LEU A 607 7.51 -31.31 -3.31
CA LEU A 607 8.89 -30.98 -3.72
C LEU A 607 9.47 -29.79 -2.91
N ALA A 608 8.63 -28.82 -2.53
CA ALA A 608 9.07 -27.67 -1.77
C ALA A 608 9.46 -28.08 -0.34
N LEU A 609 8.64 -28.92 0.29
CA LEU A 609 8.93 -29.49 1.60
C LEU A 609 10.24 -30.32 1.57
N ARG A 610 10.40 -31.21 0.58
CA ARG A 610 11.63 -32.01 0.44
C ARG A 610 12.87 -31.14 0.26
N LYS A 611 12.80 -30.08 -0.54
CA LYS A 611 13.90 -29.13 -0.68
C LYS A 611 14.20 -28.39 0.63
N ALA A 612 13.17 -27.99 1.36
CA ALA A 612 13.34 -27.33 2.65
C ALA A 612 14.01 -28.27 3.67
N MET A 613 13.53 -29.51 3.77
CA MET A 613 14.12 -30.52 4.63
C MET A 613 15.58 -30.82 4.25
N SER A 614 15.86 -30.93 2.96
CA SER A 614 17.23 -31.10 2.44
C SER A 614 18.13 -29.95 2.88
N ALA A 615 17.66 -28.71 2.78
CA ALA A 615 18.43 -27.52 3.20
C ALA A 615 18.68 -27.48 4.72
N VAL A 616 17.69 -27.90 5.52
CA VAL A 616 17.76 -27.87 6.99
C VAL A 616 18.59 -29.02 7.53
N TYR A 617 18.41 -30.22 7.00
CA TYR A 617 18.99 -31.45 7.56
C TYR A 617 20.17 -32.01 6.76
N GLY A 618 20.42 -31.49 5.55
CA GLY A 618 21.51 -31.96 4.69
C GLY A 618 21.24 -33.33 4.03
N VAL A 619 19.97 -33.73 3.94
CA VAL A 619 19.52 -34.98 3.33
C VAL A 619 19.30 -34.77 1.82
N GLU A 620 19.56 -35.77 0.99
CA GLU A 620 19.30 -35.67 -0.44
C GLU A 620 17.80 -35.56 -0.74
N VAL A 621 17.42 -34.62 -1.60
CA VAL A 621 16.00 -34.30 -1.96
C VAL A 621 15.22 -35.51 -2.45
N ASN A 622 15.89 -36.47 -3.07
CA ASN A 622 15.26 -37.68 -3.63
C ASN A 622 15.31 -38.91 -2.73
N ASP A 623 16.01 -38.82 -1.61
CA ASP A 623 16.05 -39.90 -0.59
C ASP A 623 14.85 -39.78 0.33
N ARG A 624 13.75 -40.46 -0.05
CA ARG A 624 12.48 -40.40 0.69
C ARG A 624 12.54 -41.08 2.05
N ASP A 625 13.33 -42.14 2.16
CA ASP A 625 13.43 -42.88 3.41
C ASP A 625 14.22 -42.10 4.47
N ALA A 626 15.20 -41.32 4.03
CA ALA A 626 15.97 -40.44 4.92
C ALA A 626 15.22 -39.15 5.27
N LEU A 627 14.15 -38.78 4.53
CA LEU A 627 13.31 -37.61 4.80
C LEU A 627 12.13 -37.93 5.74
N LEU A 628 11.75 -39.18 5.90
CA LEU A 628 10.80 -39.68 6.89
C LEU A 628 11.51 -40.03 8.20
#